data_fd68b6ef39b910338fb6534a6156a939
#
_entry.id   fd68b6ef39b910338fb6534a6156a939
#
_cell.length_a   1.000
_cell.length_b   1.000
_cell.length_c   1.000
_cell.angle_alpha   90.00
_cell.angle_beta   90.00
_cell.angle_gamma   90.00
#
_symmetry.space_group_name_H-M   'P 1'
#
loop_
_entity.id
_entity.type
_entity.pdbx_description
1 polymer ?
#
loop_
_entity_poly.entity_id
_entity_poly.type
_entity_poly.pdbx_seq_one_letter_code
_entity_poly.pdbx_strand_id
1 'polypeptide(L)'
;MFNQLEKPQSGEIILTMKTNHGDMKFRMFPDKAPQACENFLTHAKNGYYDGLIFHRVINDFMIQGGDPTGTGMGGESIWGKAFEDEFDVDLHNFRGALSMANSGPHTNGSQFFVVQADKVPAMMLSQMEGLTDKGFPYQVQENYKKVGGTPWLDFKHTVFGQLYEGFDVLDAIAAVAVDAGDKPLDEVTIEGVEIEQA
;
A
#
# COMPACT_ATOMS: atom_id res chain seq x y z
N MET A 1 14.82 16.70 5.55
CA MET A 1 15.03 15.23 5.52
C MET A 1 13.67 14.60 5.23
N PHE A 2 13.58 13.69 4.28
CA PHE A 2 12.32 13.04 3.93
C PHE A 2 11.80 12.22 5.12
N ASN A 3 10.48 12.29 5.37
CA ASN A 3 9.80 11.48 6.38
C ASN A 3 8.48 10.96 5.79
N GLN A 4 8.43 9.66 5.54
CA GLN A 4 7.26 8.98 4.97
C GLN A 4 5.98 9.19 5.79
N LEU A 5 6.09 9.29 7.11
CA LEU A 5 4.96 9.35 8.04
C LEU A 5 4.44 10.78 8.31
N GLU A 6 5.05 11.79 7.71
CA GLU A 6 4.56 13.17 7.84
C GLU A 6 3.29 13.39 7.03
N LYS A 7 2.53 14.43 7.40
CA LYS A 7 1.40 14.91 6.61
C LYS A 7 1.89 15.47 5.27
N PRO A 8 1.03 15.49 4.24
CA PRO A 8 1.37 16.05 2.95
C PRO A 8 1.93 17.46 3.04
N GLN A 9 2.93 17.76 2.21
CA GLN A 9 3.52 19.09 2.06
C GLN A 9 2.94 19.76 0.82
N SER A 10 2.98 21.09 0.79
CA SER A 10 2.46 21.86 -0.35
C SER A 10 3.08 21.43 -1.67
N GLY A 11 2.22 21.12 -2.66
CA GLY A 11 2.59 20.67 -3.99
C GLY A 11 2.73 19.13 -4.14
N GLU A 12 2.65 18.39 -3.06
CA GLU A 12 2.64 16.91 -3.15
C GLU A 12 1.30 16.39 -3.71
N ILE A 13 1.37 15.26 -4.39
CA ILE A 13 0.18 14.60 -4.92
C ILE A 13 -0.53 13.85 -3.79
N ILE A 14 -1.83 14.10 -3.65
CA ILE A 14 -2.73 13.40 -2.75
C ILE A 14 -3.71 12.58 -3.57
N LEU A 15 -3.95 11.35 -3.10
CA LEU A 15 -4.92 10.46 -3.67
C LEU A 15 -5.97 10.14 -2.61
N THR A 16 -7.25 10.36 -2.94
CA THR A 16 -8.38 9.94 -2.11
C THR A 16 -9.04 8.71 -2.73
N MET A 17 -8.93 7.57 -2.07
CA MET A 17 -9.62 6.34 -2.46
C MET A 17 -10.94 6.28 -1.71
N LYS A 18 -12.04 6.40 -2.45
CA LYS A 18 -13.41 6.31 -1.93
C LYS A 18 -13.87 4.87 -1.94
N THR A 19 -14.30 4.37 -0.80
CA THR A 19 -14.82 3.00 -0.68
C THR A 19 -16.22 3.00 -0.06
N ASN A 20 -16.92 1.89 -0.18
CA ASN A 20 -18.20 1.71 0.50
C ASN A 20 -18.09 1.61 2.05
N HIS A 21 -16.88 1.70 2.59
CA HIS A 21 -16.59 1.81 4.03
C HIS A 21 -16.10 3.21 4.44
N GLY A 22 -15.90 4.12 3.50
CA GLY A 22 -15.38 5.47 3.70
C GLY A 22 -14.14 5.75 2.87
N ASP A 23 -13.53 6.90 3.13
CA ASP A 23 -12.42 7.42 2.35
C ASP A 23 -11.06 7.16 3.03
N MET A 24 -10.07 6.84 2.21
CA MET A 24 -8.68 6.73 2.62
C MET A 24 -7.84 7.71 1.80
N LYS A 25 -7.02 8.55 2.46
CA LYS A 25 -6.19 9.55 1.78
C LYS A 25 -4.71 9.24 1.91
N PHE A 26 -4.03 9.26 0.77
CA PHE A 26 -2.63 8.89 0.64
C PHE A 26 -1.78 10.04 0.11
N ARG A 27 -0.59 10.22 0.68
CA ARG A 27 0.52 10.94 0.04
C ARG A 27 1.14 10.00 -1.01
N MET A 28 1.47 10.53 -2.18
CA MET A 28 2.15 9.77 -3.22
C MET A 28 3.62 10.20 -3.33
N PHE A 29 4.49 9.28 -3.74
CA PHE A 29 5.94 9.49 -3.77
C PHE A 29 6.54 9.31 -5.18
N PRO A 30 6.14 10.16 -6.17
CA PRO A 30 6.58 10.01 -7.56
C PRO A 30 8.09 10.21 -7.76
N ASP A 31 8.76 10.96 -6.87
CA ASP A 31 10.21 11.17 -6.95
C ASP A 31 11.02 9.91 -6.54
N LYS A 32 10.39 9.01 -5.78
CA LYS A 32 11.02 7.80 -5.23
C LYS A 32 10.58 6.50 -5.90
N ALA A 33 9.34 6.47 -6.38
CA ALA A 33 8.74 5.35 -7.11
C ALA A 33 7.98 5.87 -8.34
N PRO A 34 8.70 6.42 -9.33
CA PRO A 34 8.08 7.11 -10.47
C PRO A 34 7.18 6.20 -11.32
N GLN A 35 7.60 4.98 -11.63
CA GLN A 35 6.79 4.07 -12.46
C GLN A 35 5.55 3.59 -11.72
N ALA A 36 5.68 3.20 -10.46
CA ALA A 36 4.53 2.77 -9.66
C ALA A 36 3.50 3.89 -9.50
N CYS A 37 3.95 5.12 -9.22
CA CYS A 37 3.07 6.29 -9.16
C CYS A 37 2.43 6.60 -10.50
N GLU A 38 3.18 6.65 -11.60
CA GLU A 38 2.65 6.90 -12.94
C GLU A 38 1.58 5.86 -13.31
N ASN A 39 1.89 4.59 -13.09
CA ASN A 39 0.96 3.48 -13.36
C ASN A 39 -0.34 3.64 -12.55
N PHE A 40 -0.24 3.80 -11.25
CA PHE A 40 -1.41 3.88 -10.37
C PHE A 40 -2.25 5.14 -10.65
N LEU A 41 -1.61 6.30 -10.76
CA LEU A 41 -2.30 7.57 -11.01
C LEU A 41 -2.97 7.60 -12.39
N THR A 42 -2.33 7.04 -13.41
CA THR A 42 -2.92 6.94 -14.76
C THR A 42 -4.11 5.99 -14.77
N HIS A 43 -4.00 4.82 -14.16
CA HIS A 43 -5.13 3.91 -13.99
C HIS A 43 -6.28 4.58 -13.24
N ALA A 44 -5.99 5.29 -12.16
CA ALA A 44 -6.99 6.00 -11.36
C ALA A 44 -7.73 7.08 -12.18
N LYS A 45 -6.98 7.90 -12.94
CA LYS A 45 -7.55 8.93 -13.82
C LYS A 45 -8.46 8.34 -14.91
N ASN A 46 -8.14 7.15 -15.38
CA ASN A 46 -8.92 6.45 -16.40
C ASN A 46 -10.12 5.65 -15.82
N GLY A 47 -10.36 5.73 -14.51
CA GLY A 47 -11.43 4.98 -13.87
C GLY A 47 -11.18 3.47 -13.77
N TYR A 48 -9.96 3.02 -13.96
CA TYR A 48 -9.61 1.59 -13.96
C TYR A 48 -9.97 0.90 -12.64
N TYR A 49 -9.79 1.58 -11.50
CA TYR A 49 -10.08 1.04 -10.19
C TYR A 49 -11.55 1.20 -9.75
N ASP A 50 -12.36 1.96 -10.49
CA ASP A 50 -13.75 2.18 -10.13
C ASP A 50 -14.55 0.87 -10.22
N GLY A 51 -15.22 0.53 -9.13
CA GLY A 51 -16.00 -0.70 -9.00
C GLY A 51 -15.17 -1.95 -8.67
N LEU A 52 -13.84 -1.87 -8.59
CA LEU A 52 -13.02 -3.00 -8.19
C LEU A 52 -13.13 -3.28 -6.69
N ILE A 53 -12.94 -4.54 -6.32
CA ILE A 53 -13.06 -5.00 -4.94
C ILE A 53 -11.68 -5.21 -4.29
N PHE A 54 -11.65 -5.15 -2.96
CA PHE A 54 -10.57 -5.73 -2.17
C PHE A 54 -10.81 -7.24 -2.08
N HIS A 55 -10.17 -7.99 -2.96
CA HIS A 55 -10.40 -9.43 -3.11
C HIS A 55 -9.67 -10.29 -2.08
N ARG A 56 -8.70 -9.72 -1.35
CA ARG A 56 -7.94 -10.41 -0.29
C ARG A 56 -7.73 -9.45 0.88
N VAL A 57 -8.30 -9.83 2.02
CA VAL A 57 -8.25 -9.04 3.26
C VAL A 57 -7.83 -9.94 4.40
N ILE A 58 -6.74 -9.58 5.07
CA ILE A 58 -6.23 -10.31 6.24
C ILE A 58 -6.04 -9.31 7.37
N ASN A 59 -6.84 -9.46 8.42
CA ASN A 59 -6.76 -8.63 9.61
C ASN A 59 -5.37 -8.75 10.25
N ASP A 60 -4.86 -7.68 10.82
CA ASP A 60 -3.51 -7.56 11.37
C ASP A 60 -2.38 -7.78 10.33
N PHE A 61 -2.70 -7.60 9.05
CA PHE A 61 -1.74 -7.69 7.96
C PHE A 61 -1.97 -6.60 6.89
N MET A 62 -2.86 -6.83 5.93
CA MET A 62 -3.05 -5.91 4.80
C MET A 62 -4.42 -6.11 4.12
N ILE A 63 -4.81 -5.14 3.31
CA ILE A 63 -5.93 -5.23 2.38
C ILE A 63 -5.41 -5.10 0.95
N GLN A 64 -5.80 -6.00 0.05
CA GLN A 64 -5.31 -6.07 -1.32
C GLN A 64 -6.45 -5.99 -2.33
N GLY A 65 -6.25 -5.19 -3.37
CA GLY A 65 -7.19 -5.00 -4.46
C GLY A 65 -6.49 -4.63 -5.76
N GLY A 66 -7.26 -4.08 -6.72
CA GLY A 66 -6.73 -3.59 -7.98
C GLY A 66 -6.69 -4.62 -9.11
N ASP A 67 -7.35 -5.77 -8.93
CA ASP A 67 -7.52 -6.77 -9.96
C ASP A 67 -8.92 -6.64 -10.58
N PRO A 68 -9.04 -6.31 -11.89
CA PRO A 68 -10.34 -6.21 -12.56
C PRO A 68 -11.15 -7.50 -12.54
N THR A 69 -10.50 -8.65 -12.43
CA THR A 69 -11.18 -9.95 -12.38
C THR A 69 -11.65 -10.30 -10.94
N GLY A 70 -11.13 -9.62 -9.92
CA GLY A 70 -11.44 -9.88 -8.52
C GLY A 70 -10.99 -11.25 -7.99
N THR A 71 -10.08 -11.92 -8.70
CA THR A 71 -9.61 -13.29 -8.38
C THR A 71 -8.20 -13.31 -7.76
N GLY A 72 -7.46 -12.22 -7.88
CA GLY A 72 -6.04 -12.15 -7.53
C GLY A 72 -5.10 -12.56 -8.68
N MET A 73 -5.63 -13.01 -9.80
CA MET A 73 -4.85 -13.53 -10.94
C MET A 73 -4.74 -12.54 -12.10
N GLY A 74 -5.52 -11.46 -12.08
CA GLY A 74 -5.62 -10.49 -13.18
C GLY A 74 -4.93 -9.18 -12.89
N GLY A 75 -5.15 -8.23 -13.82
CA GLY A 75 -4.61 -6.89 -13.76
C GLY A 75 -3.29 -6.74 -14.52
N GLU A 76 -3.15 -5.59 -15.17
CA GLU A 76 -1.97 -5.25 -15.94
C GLU A 76 -1.56 -3.80 -15.71
N SER A 77 -0.31 -3.46 -16.01
CA SER A 77 0.16 -2.09 -15.98
C SER A 77 -0.40 -1.27 -17.13
N ILE A 78 -0.26 0.05 -17.04
CA ILE A 78 -0.62 0.97 -18.13
C ILE A 78 0.18 0.72 -19.42
N TRP A 79 1.31 0.02 -19.35
CA TRP A 79 2.17 -0.35 -20.48
C TRP A 79 1.82 -1.72 -21.08
N GLY A 80 0.83 -2.43 -20.55
CA GLY A 80 0.44 -3.76 -21.01
C GLY A 80 1.47 -4.87 -20.72
N LYS A 81 2.45 -4.61 -19.87
CA LYS A 81 3.50 -5.54 -19.42
C LYS A 81 3.88 -5.27 -17.99
N ALA A 82 4.48 -6.24 -17.32
CA ALA A 82 5.02 -6.05 -15.98
C ALA A 82 6.10 -4.97 -15.96
N PHE A 83 6.18 -4.21 -14.87
CA PHE A 83 7.23 -3.20 -14.67
C PHE A 83 8.09 -3.52 -13.44
N GLU A 84 9.27 -2.93 -13.41
CA GLU A 84 10.29 -3.21 -12.42
C GLU A 84 9.95 -2.70 -11.02
N ASP A 85 10.53 -3.33 -10.00
CA ASP A 85 10.47 -2.85 -8.63
C ASP A 85 11.28 -1.57 -8.48
N GLU A 86 10.79 -0.69 -7.62
CA GLU A 86 11.43 0.58 -7.27
C GLU A 86 11.57 0.65 -5.75
N PHE A 87 12.73 0.21 -5.24
CA PHE A 87 13.02 0.23 -3.80
C PHE A 87 13.84 1.46 -3.45
N ASP A 88 13.36 2.22 -2.48
CA ASP A 88 14.03 3.39 -1.94
C ASP A 88 14.32 3.18 -0.45
N VAL A 89 15.49 3.59 0.01
CA VAL A 89 15.93 3.41 1.41
C VAL A 89 15.10 4.20 2.42
N ASP A 90 14.34 5.18 1.96
CA ASP A 90 13.45 5.99 2.79
C ASP A 90 12.00 5.47 2.80
N LEU A 91 11.67 4.46 1.98
CA LEU A 91 10.32 3.92 1.84
C LEU A 91 10.20 2.51 2.40
N HIS A 92 9.31 2.37 3.36
CA HIS A 92 9.10 1.13 4.12
C HIS A 92 7.62 0.77 4.19
N ASN A 93 7.34 -0.51 4.41
CA ASN A 93 5.98 -1.02 4.61
C ASN A 93 5.48 -0.74 6.04
N PHE A 94 5.52 0.50 6.47
CA PHE A 94 4.87 0.95 7.70
C PHE A 94 3.36 0.78 7.60
N ARG A 95 2.67 0.74 8.74
CA ARG A 95 1.21 0.80 8.73
C ARG A 95 0.71 1.97 7.86
N GLY A 96 -0.20 1.69 6.95
CA GLY A 96 -0.73 2.64 5.97
C GLY A 96 0.09 2.76 4.68
N ALA A 97 1.21 2.05 4.52
CA ALA A 97 1.94 2.05 3.26
C ALA A 97 1.06 1.53 2.12
N LEU A 98 1.08 2.23 1.00
CA LEU A 98 0.48 1.80 -0.27
C LEU A 98 1.59 1.19 -1.12
N SER A 99 1.46 -0.10 -1.40
CA SER A 99 2.52 -0.91 -1.99
C SER A 99 2.00 -1.75 -3.15
N MET A 100 2.89 -2.09 -4.10
CA MET A 100 2.56 -2.96 -5.23
C MET A 100 2.53 -4.43 -4.82
N ALA A 101 1.42 -5.11 -5.10
CA ALA A 101 1.39 -6.56 -5.10
C ALA A 101 2.19 -7.10 -6.31
N ASN A 102 2.83 -8.25 -6.14
CA ASN A 102 3.60 -8.90 -7.22
C ASN A 102 3.61 -10.43 -7.05
N SER A 103 4.08 -11.11 -8.07
CA SER A 103 4.29 -12.57 -8.11
C SER A 103 5.77 -12.94 -8.12
N GLY A 104 6.60 -12.11 -7.54
CA GLY A 104 8.05 -12.20 -7.52
C GLY A 104 8.69 -10.91 -8.02
N PRO A 105 10.04 -10.85 -8.12
CA PRO A 105 10.74 -9.65 -8.57
C PRO A 105 10.29 -9.16 -9.94
N HIS A 106 10.09 -7.84 -10.07
CA HIS A 106 9.80 -7.15 -11.34
C HIS A 106 8.54 -7.65 -12.05
N THR A 107 7.49 -7.97 -11.28
CA THR A 107 6.20 -8.45 -11.84
C THR A 107 5.02 -7.54 -11.48
N ASN A 108 5.26 -6.24 -11.34
CA ASN A 108 4.23 -5.27 -10.98
C ASN A 108 3.23 -5.06 -12.13
N GLY A 109 1.95 -5.04 -11.80
CA GLY A 109 0.84 -4.80 -12.73
C GLY A 109 -0.09 -3.70 -12.21
N SER A 110 -1.34 -4.05 -11.89
CA SER A 110 -2.30 -3.11 -11.32
C SER A 110 -2.67 -3.38 -9.86
N GLN A 111 -2.37 -4.58 -9.34
CA GLN A 111 -2.73 -4.93 -7.98
C GLN A 111 -1.84 -4.22 -6.95
N PHE A 112 -2.45 -3.79 -5.88
CA PHE A 112 -1.82 -3.09 -4.78
C PHE A 112 -2.35 -3.60 -3.43
N PHE A 113 -1.66 -3.27 -2.37
CA PHE A 113 -2.16 -3.49 -1.01
C PHE A 113 -1.88 -2.28 -0.12
N VAL A 114 -2.66 -2.17 0.95
CA VAL A 114 -2.45 -1.20 2.02
C VAL A 114 -2.09 -1.96 3.28
N VAL A 115 -0.96 -1.65 3.86
CA VAL A 115 -0.48 -2.29 5.11
C VAL A 115 -1.37 -1.86 6.27
N GLN A 116 -1.95 -2.82 6.98
CA GLN A 116 -2.85 -2.55 8.09
C GLN A 116 -2.26 -2.91 9.45
N ALA A 117 -1.33 -3.88 9.53
CA ALA A 117 -0.73 -4.35 10.77
C ALA A 117 -0.31 -3.19 11.69
N ASP A 118 -0.90 -3.11 12.89
CA ASP A 118 -0.66 -2.04 13.86
C ASP A 118 0.52 -2.32 14.80
N LYS A 119 1.07 -3.53 14.71
CA LYS A 119 2.21 -3.99 15.53
C LYS A 119 3.17 -4.83 14.73
N VAL A 120 4.45 -4.69 15.07
CA VAL A 120 5.51 -5.61 14.61
C VAL A 120 5.84 -6.57 15.75
N PRO A 121 5.93 -7.89 15.51
CA PRO A 121 6.33 -8.85 16.54
C PRO A 121 7.68 -8.50 17.19
N ALA A 122 7.78 -8.62 18.51
CA ALA A 122 8.99 -8.27 19.26
C ALA A 122 10.27 -8.97 18.76
N MET A 123 10.15 -10.24 18.36
CA MET A 123 11.27 -10.99 17.77
C MET A 123 11.78 -10.33 16.48
N MET A 124 10.90 -9.82 15.67
CA MET A 124 11.23 -9.16 14.40
C MET A 124 11.88 -7.80 14.63
N LEU A 125 11.41 -7.04 15.62
CA LEU A 125 12.05 -5.80 16.05
C LEU A 125 13.49 -6.04 16.53
N SER A 126 13.72 -7.10 17.32
CA SER A 126 15.06 -7.50 17.73
C SER A 126 15.97 -7.89 16.56
N GLN A 127 15.42 -8.58 15.56
CA GLN A 127 16.18 -8.94 14.34
C GLN A 127 16.59 -7.69 13.55
N MET A 128 15.74 -6.66 13.49
CA MET A 128 16.06 -5.41 12.79
C MET A 128 17.23 -4.65 13.42
N GLU A 129 17.47 -4.78 14.73
CA GLU A 129 18.61 -4.14 15.40
C GLU A 129 19.96 -4.56 14.80
N GLY A 130 20.06 -5.79 14.29
CA GLY A 130 21.24 -6.30 13.58
C GLY A 130 21.32 -5.92 12.09
N LEU A 131 20.34 -5.16 11.57
CA LEU A 131 20.21 -4.83 10.15
C LEU A 131 20.31 -3.32 9.87
N THR A 132 20.91 -2.56 10.78
CA THR A 132 21.03 -1.10 10.68
C THR A 132 21.65 -0.65 9.36
N ASP A 133 22.70 -1.34 8.91
CA ASP A 133 23.41 -1.05 7.65
C ASP A 133 22.78 -1.73 6.42
N LYS A 134 21.66 -2.45 6.62
CA LYS A 134 20.97 -3.21 5.56
C LYS A 134 19.56 -2.67 5.30
N GLY A 135 19.36 -1.37 5.44
CA GLY A 135 18.10 -0.71 5.14
C GLY A 135 17.16 -0.50 6.34
N PHE A 136 17.60 -0.86 7.56
CA PHE A 136 16.82 -0.66 8.78
C PHE A 136 17.58 0.23 9.79
N PRO A 137 17.89 1.50 9.45
CA PRO A 137 18.53 2.42 10.38
C PRO A 137 17.65 2.66 11.61
N TYR A 138 18.24 3.18 12.68
CA TYR A 138 17.56 3.37 13.96
C TYR A 138 16.19 4.07 13.83
N GLN A 139 16.09 5.12 13.01
CA GLN A 139 14.83 5.83 12.82
C GLN A 139 13.72 4.95 12.21
N VAL A 140 14.06 4.07 11.27
CA VAL A 140 13.13 3.11 10.68
C VAL A 140 12.64 2.10 11.72
N GLN A 141 13.55 1.59 12.54
CA GLN A 141 13.20 0.67 13.64
C GLN A 141 12.24 1.34 14.63
N GLU A 142 12.51 2.59 15.04
CA GLU A 142 11.63 3.35 15.93
C GLU A 142 10.26 3.63 15.30
N ASN A 143 10.22 3.90 14.00
CA ASN A 143 8.95 4.07 13.30
C ASN A 143 8.13 2.78 13.32
N TYR A 144 8.73 1.61 13.06
CA TYR A 144 8.04 0.32 13.15
C TYR A 144 7.53 0.03 14.56
N LYS A 145 8.31 0.35 15.60
CA LYS A 145 7.86 0.23 16.99
C LYS A 145 6.65 1.11 17.29
N LYS A 146 6.65 2.32 16.73
CA LYS A 146 5.63 3.34 17.00
C LYS A 146 4.32 3.10 16.26
N VAL A 147 4.39 2.76 14.97
CA VAL A 147 3.20 2.73 14.10
C VAL A 147 2.82 1.33 13.62
N GLY A 148 3.70 0.35 13.74
CA GLY A 148 3.49 -0.97 13.19
C GLY A 148 3.87 -1.07 11.72
N GLY A 149 3.49 -2.16 11.08
CA GLY A 149 3.78 -2.45 9.68
C GLY A 149 4.30 -3.86 9.44
N THR A 150 4.83 -4.06 8.24
CA THR A 150 5.25 -5.36 7.74
C THR A 150 6.71 -5.32 7.22
N PRO A 151 7.71 -5.21 8.11
CA PRO A 151 9.11 -5.03 7.71
C PRO A 151 9.67 -6.14 6.83
N TRP A 152 9.10 -7.35 6.89
CA TRP A 152 9.49 -8.47 6.02
C TRP A 152 9.11 -8.29 4.55
N LEU A 153 8.29 -7.28 4.23
CA LEU A 153 7.92 -6.92 2.85
C LEU A 153 8.82 -5.81 2.27
N ASP A 154 9.65 -5.17 3.09
CA ASP A 154 10.59 -4.15 2.64
C ASP A 154 11.58 -4.74 1.63
N PHE A 155 11.85 -3.98 0.57
CA PHE A 155 12.72 -4.39 -0.54
C PHE A 155 12.26 -5.65 -1.29
N LYS A 156 10.95 -5.97 -1.17
CA LYS A 156 10.26 -7.01 -1.93
C LYS A 156 9.04 -6.48 -2.67
N HIS A 157 8.40 -5.46 -2.11
CA HIS A 157 7.24 -4.77 -2.67
C HIS A 157 7.51 -3.27 -2.74
N THR A 158 7.29 -2.68 -3.90
CA THR A 158 7.47 -1.25 -4.12
C THR A 158 6.47 -0.44 -3.30
N VAL A 159 6.96 0.35 -2.36
CA VAL A 159 6.15 1.35 -1.63
C VAL A 159 6.10 2.62 -2.47
N PHE A 160 4.90 3.13 -2.75
CA PHE A 160 4.74 4.32 -3.59
C PHE A 160 3.78 5.37 -3.04
N GLY A 161 3.18 5.11 -1.87
CA GLY A 161 2.32 6.04 -1.15
C GLY A 161 2.22 5.70 0.34
N GLN A 162 1.61 6.61 1.10
CA GLN A 162 1.40 6.46 2.54
C GLN A 162 0.06 7.05 2.94
N LEU A 163 -0.77 6.26 3.60
CA LEU A 163 -2.01 6.70 4.23
C LEU A 163 -1.68 7.72 5.33
N TYR A 164 -2.37 8.84 5.34
CA TYR A 164 -2.25 9.85 6.38
C TYR A 164 -3.60 10.22 7.02
N GLU A 165 -4.72 9.85 6.38
CA GLU A 165 -6.08 10.05 6.89
C GLU A 165 -6.97 8.86 6.45
N GLY A 166 -7.83 8.36 7.36
CA GLY A 166 -8.71 7.23 7.08
C GLY A 166 -8.21 5.89 7.65
N PHE A 167 -7.36 5.89 8.68
CA PHE A 167 -6.93 4.67 9.37
C PHE A 167 -8.08 3.89 10.00
N ASP A 168 -9.14 4.56 10.43
CA ASP A 168 -10.38 3.94 10.90
C ASP A 168 -11.09 3.16 9.79
N VAL A 169 -11.08 3.67 8.55
CA VAL A 169 -11.60 2.99 7.37
C VAL A 169 -10.74 1.77 7.03
N LEU A 170 -9.42 1.91 7.05
CA LEU A 170 -8.49 0.79 6.85
C LEU A 170 -8.76 -0.34 7.85
N ASP A 171 -8.89 -0.03 9.12
CA ASP A 171 -9.18 -1.02 10.16
C ASP A 171 -10.56 -1.64 10.02
N ALA A 172 -11.58 -0.86 9.63
CA ALA A 172 -12.92 -1.37 9.37
C ALA A 172 -12.93 -2.37 8.21
N ILE A 173 -12.23 -2.07 7.12
CA ILE A 173 -12.09 -3.01 5.99
C ILE A 173 -11.33 -4.27 6.41
N ALA A 174 -10.23 -4.13 7.14
CA ALA A 174 -9.43 -5.27 7.59
C ALA A 174 -10.21 -6.22 8.51
N ALA A 175 -11.23 -5.72 9.21
CA ALA A 175 -12.03 -6.47 10.19
C ALA A 175 -13.26 -7.15 9.60
N VAL A 176 -13.55 -7.02 8.30
CA VAL A 176 -14.72 -7.66 7.68
C VAL A 176 -14.61 -9.18 7.69
N ALA A 177 -15.77 -9.86 7.72
CA ALA A 177 -15.82 -11.30 7.59
C ALA A 177 -15.34 -11.73 6.18
N VAL A 178 -14.50 -12.75 6.14
CA VAL A 178 -13.90 -13.29 4.91
C VAL A 178 -14.17 -14.80 4.79
N ASP A 179 -14.07 -15.32 3.56
CA ASP A 179 -14.13 -16.75 3.30
C ASP A 179 -12.78 -17.45 3.58
N ALA A 180 -12.68 -18.72 3.28
CA ALA A 180 -11.47 -19.53 3.48
C ALA A 180 -10.27 -19.06 2.62
N GLY A 181 -10.51 -18.27 1.59
CA GLY A 181 -9.50 -17.67 0.72
C GLY A 181 -9.18 -16.20 1.04
N ASP A 182 -9.61 -15.72 2.21
CA ASP A 182 -9.44 -14.34 2.67
C ASP A 182 -10.19 -13.30 1.81
N LYS A 183 -11.20 -13.72 1.06
CA LYS A 183 -12.05 -12.82 0.29
C LYS A 183 -13.22 -12.36 1.15
N PRO A 184 -13.49 -11.03 1.24
CA PRO A 184 -14.66 -10.52 1.97
C PRO A 184 -15.96 -11.17 1.52
N LEU A 185 -16.80 -11.59 2.50
CA LEU A 185 -18.12 -12.15 2.23
C LEU A 185 -19.07 -11.11 1.64
N ASP A 186 -19.03 -9.89 2.17
CA ASP A 186 -19.68 -8.72 1.58
C ASP A 186 -18.63 -7.90 0.85
N GLU A 187 -18.87 -7.56 -0.40
CA GLU A 187 -17.88 -6.87 -1.22
C GLU A 187 -17.47 -5.53 -0.62
N VAL A 188 -16.15 -5.34 -0.49
CA VAL A 188 -15.53 -4.05 -0.21
C VAL A 188 -15.10 -3.45 -1.54
N THR A 189 -15.78 -2.37 -1.94
CA THR A 189 -15.69 -1.82 -3.29
C THR A 189 -15.02 -0.45 -3.29
N ILE A 190 -14.13 -0.21 -4.26
CA ILE A 190 -13.62 1.11 -4.58
C ILE A 190 -14.68 1.82 -5.43
N GLU A 191 -15.26 2.89 -4.91
CA GLU A 191 -16.29 3.68 -5.60
C GLU A 191 -15.68 4.68 -6.58
N GLY A 192 -14.47 5.12 -6.31
CA GLY A 192 -13.72 6.04 -7.14
C GLY A 192 -12.40 6.45 -6.51
N VAL A 193 -11.55 7.08 -7.30
CA VAL A 193 -10.26 7.60 -6.86
C VAL A 193 -10.12 9.05 -7.35
N GLU A 194 -9.91 9.97 -6.42
CA GLU A 194 -9.68 11.39 -6.71
C GLU A 194 -8.20 11.72 -6.50
N ILE A 195 -7.68 12.58 -7.37
CA ILE A 195 -6.28 13.02 -7.33
C ILE A 195 -6.26 14.54 -7.24
N GLU A 196 -5.52 15.06 -6.27
CA GLU A 196 -5.35 16.49 -6.03
C GLU A 196 -3.90 16.82 -5.64
N GLN A 197 -3.58 18.12 -5.53
CA GLN A 197 -2.32 18.59 -4.95
C GLN A 197 -2.58 19.24 -3.60
N ALA A 198 -1.69 18.96 -2.64
CA ALA A 198 -1.75 19.53 -1.30
C ALA A 198 -1.44 21.03 -1.29
#